data_a92ea95b080dcf8b43462f787ec8b1a2
#
_entry.id   a92ea95b080dcf8b43462f787ec8b1a2
#
_cell.length_a   1.000
_cell.length_b   1.000
_cell.length_c   1.000
_cell.angle_alpha   90.00
_cell.angle_beta   90.00
_cell.angle_gamma   90.00
#
_symmetry.space_group_name_H-M   'P 1'
#
loop_
_entity.id
_entity.type
_entity.pdbx_description
1 polymer ?
#
loop_
_entity_poly.entity_id
_entity_poly.type
_entity_poly.pdbx_seq_one_letter_code
_entity_poly.pdbx_strand_id
1 'polypeptide(L)'
;MESLEPVSARVHAILARESNRAVIFRRGPSDQVAVIGWDRGNDTFLPGQWFHGRIYEYRCDLTPDGKHLLYFAADYARRKEDEDSGAESRFTSWTAISRAPYLKALALWWNGTGWNGGGLFRSNREFWLNRPPERIAETVPERSSREFREVPPPPEFQEEFGWGSPGECPMVYFPRLERDGWRLVKTVNEAGFFYEKPLPGGLRLIKIFCCDWSCKRPGYGVYYVNHELRSESGELLLDAPGWRWADYDARRKRIVFAENGAIWALPPHRPDSPPKRLCDFNDMKFEPRPAPY
;
A
#
# COMPACT_ATOMS: atom_id res chain seq x y z
N MET A 1 -10.09 -18.95 -31.06
CA MET A 1 -9.14 -18.15 -30.27
C MET A 1 -10.01 -17.32 -29.34
N GLU A 2 -10.15 -17.76 -28.10
CA GLU A 2 -10.77 -16.91 -27.08
C GLU A 2 -9.91 -15.67 -26.93
N SER A 3 -10.50 -14.51 -27.11
CA SER A 3 -9.85 -13.24 -26.80
C SER A 3 -9.60 -13.19 -25.29
N LEU A 4 -8.34 -13.33 -24.88
CA LEU A 4 -7.97 -13.10 -23.48
C LEU A 4 -8.42 -11.69 -23.12
N GLU A 5 -9.39 -11.60 -22.20
CA GLU A 5 -9.81 -10.33 -21.63
C GLU A 5 -8.57 -9.58 -21.11
N PRO A 6 -8.44 -8.28 -21.44
CA PRO A 6 -7.27 -7.52 -21.00
C PRO A 6 -7.22 -7.49 -19.48
N VAL A 7 -6.11 -7.93 -18.91
CA VAL A 7 -5.90 -7.94 -17.45
C VAL A 7 -5.94 -6.50 -16.92
N SER A 8 -6.90 -6.20 -16.08
CA SER A 8 -7.06 -4.87 -15.47
C SER A 8 -5.85 -4.50 -14.60
N ALA A 9 -5.53 -3.21 -14.56
CA ALA A 9 -4.51 -2.69 -13.66
C ALA A 9 -4.86 -2.98 -12.19
N ARG A 10 -3.84 -3.22 -11.36
CA ARG A 10 -4.01 -3.33 -9.91
C ARG A 10 -3.85 -1.95 -9.30
N VAL A 11 -4.79 -1.58 -8.46
CA VAL A 11 -4.85 -0.26 -7.84
C VAL A 11 -4.89 -0.43 -6.33
N HIS A 12 -4.01 0.30 -5.63
CA HIS A 12 -3.97 0.40 -4.17
C HIS A 12 -3.80 1.86 -3.76
N ALA A 13 -4.52 2.33 -2.75
CA ALA A 13 -4.37 3.69 -2.29
C ALA A 13 -3.95 3.77 -0.82
N ILE A 14 -3.32 4.89 -0.45
CA ILE A 14 -3.05 5.29 0.92
C ILE A 14 -3.64 6.67 1.14
N LEU A 15 -4.57 6.78 2.08
CA LEU A 15 -5.25 8.03 2.42
C LEU A 15 -4.44 8.77 3.48
N ALA A 16 -4.16 10.05 3.27
CA ALA A 16 -3.58 10.89 4.31
C ALA A 16 -4.59 11.10 5.45
N ARG A 17 -4.11 11.01 6.69
CA ARG A 17 -4.96 11.06 7.90
C ARG A 17 -5.49 12.46 8.19
N GLU A 18 -4.68 13.49 7.94
CA GLU A 18 -4.97 14.87 8.34
C GLU A 18 -5.29 15.82 7.18
N SER A 19 -5.27 15.31 5.93
CA SER A 19 -5.59 16.12 4.74
C SER A 19 -6.47 15.36 3.75
N ASN A 20 -6.91 16.04 2.68
CA ASN A 20 -7.63 15.41 1.58
C ASN A 20 -6.71 14.65 0.60
N ARG A 21 -5.39 14.69 0.81
CA ARG A 21 -4.44 14.02 -0.08
C ARG A 21 -4.48 12.51 0.07
N ALA A 22 -4.20 11.84 -1.02
CA ALA A 22 -3.96 10.41 -1.06
C ALA A 22 -2.93 10.10 -2.14
N VAL A 23 -2.32 8.94 -2.07
CA VAL A 23 -1.47 8.39 -3.12
C VAL A 23 -2.08 7.10 -3.61
N ILE A 24 -2.06 6.90 -4.93
CA ILE A 24 -2.49 5.69 -5.59
C ILE A 24 -1.28 5.04 -6.27
N PHE A 25 -1.11 3.75 -6.04
CA PHE A 25 -0.21 2.90 -6.79
C PHE A 25 -1.02 2.14 -7.83
N ARG A 26 -0.72 2.40 -9.11
CA ARG A 26 -1.28 1.67 -10.25
C ARG A 26 -0.20 0.74 -10.79
N ARG A 27 -0.43 -0.56 -10.80
CA ARG A 27 0.51 -1.57 -11.24
C ARG A 27 -0.08 -2.44 -12.34
N GLY A 28 0.75 -2.78 -13.32
CA GLY A 28 0.46 -3.69 -14.42
C GLY A 28 0.32 -3.00 -15.77
N PRO A 29 0.37 -3.78 -16.84
CA PRO A 29 0.87 -5.15 -16.89
C PRO A 29 2.38 -5.18 -16.57
N SER A 30 2.86 -6.34 -16.06
CA SER A 30 4.26 -6.61 -15.70
C SER A 30 4.88 -5.72 -14.60
N ASP A 31 6.03 -5.14 -14.82
CA ASP A 31 6.95 -4.49 -13.87
C ASP A 31 6.83 -2.94 -13.82
N GLN A 32 5.75 -2.38 -14.35
CA GLN A 32 5.53 -0.94 -14.36
C GLN A 32 4.56 -0.50 -13.27
N VAL A 33 4.99 0.48 -12.46
CA VAL A 33 4.18 1.09 -11.41
C VAL A 33 4.09 2.59 -11.62
N ALA A 34 2.87 3.14 -11.67
CA ALA A 34 2.62 4.58 -11.60
C ALA A 34 2.24 4.97 -10.18
N VAL A 35 2.79 6.09 -9.71
CA VAL A 35 2.35 6.76 -8.49
C VAL A 35 1.53 7.97 -8.88
N ILE A 36 0.32 8.08 -8.34
CA ILE A 36 -0.65 9.10 -8.71
C ILE A 36 -1.10 9.81 -7.43
N GLY A 37 -1.08 11.13 -7.41
CA GLY A 37 -1.68 11.94 -6.36
C GLY A 37 -3.20 12.00 -6.54
N TRP A 38 -3.92 11.94 -5.44
CA TRP A 38 -5.37 12.10 -5.42
C TRP A 38 -5.76 13.15 -4.37
N ASP A 39 -6.41 14.22 -4.82
CA ASP A 39 -7.12 15.14 -3.94
C ASP A 39 -8.56 14.66 -3.76
N ARG A 40 -8.86 14.10 -2.60
CA ARG A 40 -10.17 13.57 -2.23
C ARG A 40 -11.22 14.68 -2.01
N GLY A 41 -10.78 15.94 -1.89
CA GLY A 41 -11.68 17.09 -1.72
C GLY A 41 -12.56 17.32 -2.94
N ASN A 42 -12.00 17.18 -4.12
CA ASN A 42 -12.67 17.39 -5.41
C ASN A 42 -12.57 16.23 -6.39
N ASP A 43 -11.93 15.11 -5.95
CA ASP A 43 -11.65 13.93 -6.78
C ASP A 43 -10.80 14.22 -8.01
N THR A 44 -9.77 15.06 -7.86
CA THR A 44 -8.78 15.30 -8.92
C THR A 44 -7.57 14.39 -8.75
N PHE A 45 -7.03 13.93 -9.88
CA PHE A 45 -5.94 12.98 -9.94
C PHE A 45 -4.75 13.61 -10.69
N LEU A 46 -3.59 13.60 -10.04
CA LEU A 46 -2.34 14.13 -10.59
C LEU A 46 -1.39 12.97 -10.90
N PRO A 47 -1.13 12.65 -12.17
CA PRO A 47 -0.10 11.68 -12.52
C PRO A 47 1.27 12.15 -12.00
N GLY A 48 1.90 11.30 -11.19
CA GLY A 48 3.24 11.51 -10.67
C GLY A 48 4.28 10.76 -11.49
N GLN A 49 5.18 10.04 -10.83
CA GLN A 49 6.24 9.30 -11.51
C GLN A 49 5.89 7.84 -11.76
N TRP A 50 6.46 7.33 -12.84
CA TRP A 50 6.50 5.91 -13.14
C TRP A 50 7.80 5.30 -12.66
N PHE A 51 7.74 4.03 -12.35
CA PHE A 51 8.89 3.21 -11.97
C PHE A 51 8.87 1.88 -12.75
N HIS A 52 10.01 1.50 -13.31
CA HIS A 52 10.27 0.16 -13.80
C HIS A 52 10.79 -0.68 -12.64
N GLY A 53 10.07 -1.75 -12.29
CA GLY A 53 10.36 -2.58 -11.15
C GLY A 53 9.13 -2.74 -10.27
N ARG A 54 9.35 -3.05 -9.00
CA ARG A 54 8.27 -3.34 -8.06
C ARG A 54 8.25 -2.35 -6.91
N ILE A 55 7.09 -1.76 -6.64
CA ILE A 55 6.79 -1.06 -5.39
C ILE A 55 5.86 -1.97 -4.59
N TYR A 56 6.18 -2.15 -3.30
CA TYR A 56 5.41 -2.97 -2.38
C TYR A 56 4.44 -2.08 -1.61
N GLU A 57 3.24 -1.90 -2.14
CA GLU A 57 2.21 -0.99 -1.64
C GLU A 57 1.83 -1.21 -0.17
N TYR A 58 1.92 -2.46 0.30
CA TYR A 58 1.68 -2.80 1.72
C TYR A 58 2.81 -2.36 2.65
N ARG A 59 4.00 -2.06 2.13
CA ARG A 59 5.15 -1.55 2.89
C ARG A 59 5.38 -0.05 2.72
N CYS A 60 4.46 0.62 2.05
CA CYS A 60 4.49 2.07 1.85
C CYS A 60 3.61 2.79 2.86
N ASP A 61 3.92 4.06 3.11
CA ASP A 61 3.12 4.92 3.96
C ASP A 61 3.15 6.38 3.51
N LEU A 62 2.19 7.16 3.98
CA LEU A 62 2.02 8.57 3.65
C LEU A 62 2.06 9.40 4.94
N THR A 63 2.74 10.55 4.92
CA THR A 63 2.69 11.48 6.06
C THR A 63 1.25 11.88 6.38
N PRO A 64 0.94 12.23 7.64
CA PRO A 64 -0.40 12.70 8.03
C PRO A 64 -0.95 13.79 7.12
N ASP A 65 -0.11 14.75 6.72
CA ASP A 65 -0.49 15.85 5.82
C ASP A 65 -0.49 15.46 4.33
N GLY A 66 -0.05 14.24 4.00
CA GLY A 66 -0.05 13.72 2.64
C GLY A 66 1.01 14.30 1.70
N LYS A 67 2.04 14.99 2.23
CA LYS A 67 3.08 15.61 1.40
C LYS A 67 4.22 14.67 1.05
N HIS A 68 4.53 13.71 1.92
CA HIS A 68 5.66 12.81 1.73
C HIS A 68 5.20 11.36 1.72
N LEU A 69 5.82 10.61 0.83
CA LEU A 69 5.63 9.17 0.63
C LEU A 69 6.88 8.44 1.11
N LEU A 70 6.70 7.48 2.02
CA LEU A 70 7.67 6.46 2.33
C LEU A 70 7.33 5.24 1.49
N TYR A 71 8.27 4.75 0.68
CA TYR A 71 8.03 3.61 -0.19
C TYR A 71 9.17 2.60 -0.16
N PHE A 72 8.83 1.34 -0.35
CA PHE A 72 9.76 0.25 -0.55
C PHE A 72 9.67 -0.23 -2.00
N ALA A 73 10.81 -0.23 -2.67
CA ALA A 73 10.91 -0.62 -4.07
C ALA A 73 12.03 -1.62 -4.31
N ALA A 74 11.90 -2.40 -5.37
CA ALA A 74 12.92 -3.32 -5.85
C ALA A 74 13.00 -3.32 -7.38
N ASP A 75 14.21 -3.41 -7.89
CA ASP A 75 14.54 -3.60 -9.30
C ASP A 75 15.28 -4.92 -9.48
N TYR A 76 14.54 -5.95 -9.81
CA TYR A 76 15.10 -7.29 -10.01
C TYR A 76 15.71 -7.49 -11.41
N ALA A 77 15.43 -6.61 -12.37
CA ALA A 77 16.08 -6.67 -13.67
C ALA A 77 17.56 -6.32 -13.55
N ARG A 78 17.86 -5.28 -12.76
CA ARG A 78 19.23 -4.87 -12.43
C ARG A 78 20.04 -5.99 -11.77
N ARG A 79 19.40 -6.80 -10.92
CA ARG A 79 20.04 -7.96 -10.29
C ARG A 79 20.57 -8.97 -11.30
N LYS A 80 19.79 -9.27 -12.36
CA LYS A 80 20.22 -10.20 -13.39
C LYS A 80 21.41 -9.67 -14.20
N GLU A 81 21.40 -8.38 -14.54
CA GLU A 81 22.51 -7.73 -15.22
C GLU A 81 23.81 -7.77 -14.39
N ASP A 82 23.70 -7.56 -13.08
CA ASP A 82 24.85 -7.63 -12.17
C ASP A 82 25.35 -9.08 -12.01
N GLU A 83 24.47 -10.07 -11.84
CA GLU A 83 24.82 -11.49 -11.77
C GLU A 83 25.50 -11.97 -13.08
N ASP A 84 24.98 -11.57 -14.23
CA ASP A 84 25.55 -11.90 -15.54
C ASP A 84 26.91 -11.23 -15.78
N SER A 85 27.16 -10.08 -15.19
CA SER A 85 28.45 -9.36 -15.24
C SER A 85 29.46 -9.81 -14.20
N GLY A 86 29.11 -10.73 -13.29
CA GLY A 86 29.92 -11.17 -12.16
C GLY A 86 30.06 -10.15 -11.03
N ALA A 87 29.27 -9.08 -11.05
CA ALA A 87 29.22 -8.11 -9.97
C ALA A 87 28.31 -8.59 -8.85
N GLU A 88 28.76 -8.48 -7.59
CA GLU A 88 27.89 -8.71 -6.43
C GLU A 88 26.83 -7.59 -6.35
N SER A 89 25.62 -7.89 -6.79
CA SER A 89 24.49 -6.97 -6.65
C SER A 89 24.03 -6.90 -5.20
N ARG A 90 24.55 -5.94 -4.46
CA ARG A 90 24.18 -5.68 -3.05
C ARG A 90 22.89 -4.85 -2.92
N PHE A 91 22.45 -4.17 -3.96
CA PHE A 91 21.49 -3.07 -3.87
C PHE A 91 20.36 -3.19 -4.89
N THR A 92 19.56 -4.26 -4.77
CA THR A 92 18.39 -4.47 -5.64
C THR A 92 17.10 -3.91 -5.08
N SER A 93 17.09 -3.53 -3.80
CA SER A 93 15.91 -2.98 -3.14
C SER A 93 16.28 -1.83 -2.21
N TRP A 94 15.34 -0.93 -1.99
CA TRP A 94 15.54 0.24 -1.14
C TRP A 94 14.25 0.72 -0.52
N THR A 95 14.39 1.41 0.62
CA THR A 95 13.36 2.25 1.21
C THR A 95 13.70 3.70 0.96
N ALA A 96 12.75 4.52 0.57
CA ALA A 96 12.98 5.94 0.36
C ALA A 96 11.82 6.80 0.84
N ILE A 97 12.13 8.06 1.17
CA ILE A 97 11.16 9.11 1.40
C ILE A 97 11.25 10.12 0.26
N SER A 98 10.12 10.47 -0.31
CA SER A 98 10.00 11.41 -1.43
C SER A 98 8.82 12.38 -1.22
N ARG A 99 8.70 13.39 -2.06
CA ARG A 99 7.47 14.21 -2.11
C ARG A 99 6.43 13.52 -2.98
N ALA A 100 5.28 13.24 -2.38
CA ALA A 100 4.17 12.60 -3.09
C ALA A 100 3.60 13.52 -4.20
N PRO A 101 3.26 13.01 -5.38
CA PRO A 101 3.29 11.62 -5.84
C PRO A 101 4.56 11.26 -6.65
N TYR A 102 5.70 11.79 -6.31
CA TYR A 102 6.97 11.54 -7.01
C TYR A 102 7.82 10.53 -6.24
N LEU A 103 8.82 9.96 -6.93
CA LEU A 103 9.72 8.92 -6.41
C LEU A 103 11.18 9.39 -6.24
N LYS A 104 11.49 10.65 -6.61
CA LYS A 104 12.83 11.20 -6.39
C LYS A 104 13.09 11.30 -4.90
N ALA A 105 14.08 10.54 -4.44
CA ALA A 105 14.37 10.39 -3.02
C ALA A 105 14.90 11.68 -2.38
N LEU A 106 14.30 12.07 -1.25
CA LEU A 106 14.83 13.03 -0.29
C LEU A 106 15.74 12.33 0.72
N ALA A 107 15.36 11.10 1.11
CA ALA A 107 16.15 10.18 1.90
C ALA A 107 16.01 8.77 1.30
N LEU A 108 17.08 7.98 1.35
CA LEU A 108 17.13 6.65 0.75
C LEU A 108 18.04 5.74 1.58
N TRP A 109 17.56 4.51 1.77
CA TRP A 109 18.29 3.43 2.43
C TRP A 109 18.26 2.20 1.53
N TRP A 110 19.43 1.70 1.18
CA TRP A 110 19.56 0.43 0.48
C TRP A 110 19.24 -0.74 1.41
N ASN A 111 18.49 -1.70 0.90
CA ASN A 111 18.20 -2.94 1.58
C ASN A 111 18.93 -4.08 0.84
N GLY A 112 19.64 -4.93 1.57
CA GLY A 112 20.35 -6.08 0.97
C GLY A 112 19.43 -7.16 0.40
N THR A 113 18.16 -7.19 0.83
CA THR A 113 17.19 -8.22 0.44
C THR A 113 15.79 -7.64 0.21
N GLY A 114 14.91 -8.42 -0.42
CA GLY A 114 13.49 -8.09 -0.54
C GLY A 114 12.65 -8.35 0.73
N TRP A 115 13.24 -8.93 1.77
CA TRP A 115 12.53 -9.33 2.99
C TRP A 115 12.31 -8.17 3.97
N ASN A 116 13.24 -7.25 4.05
CA ASN A 116 13.15 -6.04 4.86
C ASN A 116 12.78 -4.85 4.02
N GLY A 117 12.36 -3.77 4.64
CA GLY A 117 12.13 -2.49 3.99
C GLY A 117 10.71 -1.98 4.10
N GLY A 118 10.55 -0.72 3.73
CA GLY A 118 9.35 0.04 4.02
C GLY A 118 9.37 0.58 5.45
N GLY A 119 8.26 1.07 5.92
CA GLY A 119 8.12 1.64 7.26
C GLY A 119 6.87 2.49 7.39
N LEU A 120 6.76 3.21 8.50
CA LEU A 120 5.60 4.01 8.84
C LEU A 120 5.99 5.41 9.32
N PHE A 121 5.23 6.41 8.92
CA PHE A 121 5.30 7.74 9.50
C PHE A 121 4.52 7.81 10.83
N ARG A 122 5.19 8.27 11.87
CA ARG A 122 4.56 8.61 13.15
C ARG A 122 3.99 10.03 13.13
N SER A 123 4.69 10.93 12.47
CA SER A 123 4.29 12.33 12.25
C SER A 123 4.73 12.79 10.84
N ASN A 124 4.58 14.06 10.54
CA ASN A 124 5.06 14.61 9.27
C ASN A 124 6.60 14.61 9.15
N ARG A 125 7.32 14.33 10.25
CA ARG A 125 8.79 14.35 10.30
C ARG A 125 9.42 13.12 10.92
N GLU A 126 8.64 12.31 11.61
CA GLU A 126 9.13 11.10 12.27
C GLU A 126 8.65 9.86 11.57
N PHE A 127 9.54 8.91 11.39
CA PHE A 127 9.27 7.65 10.73
C PHE A 127 10.03 6.50 11.41
N TRP A 128 9.51 5.30 11.24
CA TRP A 128 10.14 4.04 11.60
C TRP A 128 10.41 3.24 10.32
N LEU A 129 11.58 2.56 10.26
CA LEU A 129 11.94 1.65 9.20
C LEU A 129 11.69 0.19 9.62
N ASN A 130 11.09 -0.58 8.73
CA ASN A 130 10.89 -2.02 8.90
C ASN A 130 12.20 -2.77 8.66
N ARG A 131 13.03 -2.84 9.70
CA ARG A 131 14.27 -3.60 9.72
C ARG A 131 14.52 -4.16 11.12
N PRO A 132 14.77 -5.47 11.25
CA PRO A 132 15.11 -6.04 12.54
C PRO A 132 16.48 -5.54 13.01
N PRO A 133 16.71 -5.47 14.33
CA PRO A 133 17.96 -4.94 14.90
C PRO A 133 19.22 -5.63 14.36
N GLU A 134 19.18 -6.93 14.16
CA GLU A 134 20.31 -7.73 13.63
C GLU A 134 20.65 -7.39 12.16
N ARG A 135 19.74 -6.76 11.43
CA ARG A 135 19.90 -6.39 10.03
C ARG A 135 20.07 -4.90 9.79
N ILE A 136 20.27 -4.11 10.85
CA ILE A 136 20.55 -2.67 10.72
C ILE A 136 21.77 -2.42 9.83
N ALA A 137 22.79 -3.26 9.96
CA ALA A 137 24.03 -3.15 9.17
C ALA A 137 23.82 -3.46 7.68
N GLU A 138 22.75 -4.19 7.30
CA GLU A 138 22.42 -4.49 5.91
C GLU A 138 21.68 -3.33 5.23
N THR A 139 21.14 -2.40 6.01
CA THR A 139 20.42 -1.23 5.52
C THR A 139 21.34 -0.03 5.50
N VAL A 140 21.88 0.26 4.34
CA VAL A 140 22.90 1.31 4.17
C VAL A 140 22.22 2.63 3.77
N PRO A 141 22.44 3.73 4.52
CA PRO A 141 21.94 5.03 4.11
C PRO A 141 22.76 5.55 2.92
N GLU A 142 22.10 5.75 1.79
CA GLU A 142 22.68 6.39 0.61
C GLU A 142 22.49 7.91 0.64
N ARG A 143 21.32 8.32 1.14
CA ARG A 143 20.94 9.72 1.25
C ARG A 143 20.18 9.96 2.52
N SER A 144 20.61 10.90 3.33
CA SER A 144 19.90 11.35 4.53
C SER A 144 19.29 12.73 4.32
N SER A 145 18.22 13.04 5.04
CA SER A 145 17.62 14.36 5.08
C SER A 145 17.45 14.81 6.53
N ARG A 146 17.82 16.06 6.82
CA ARG A 146 17.59 16.65 8.14
C ARG A 146 16.11 16.94 8.43
N GLU A 147 15.26 16.85 7.43
CA GLU A 147 13.82 17.07 7.56
C GLU A 147 13.13 15.92 8.31
N PHE A 148 13.70 14.70 8.22
CA PHE A 148 13.10 13.50 8.78
C PHE A 148 13.97 12.90 9.88
N ARG A 149 13.32 12.41 10.93
CA ARG A 149 13.95 11.73 12.07
C ARG A 149 13.43 10.30 12.18
N GLU A 150 14.34 9.34 12.13
CA GLU A 150 14.02 7.95 12.44
C GLU A 150 13.77 7.81 13.95
N VAL A 151 12.73 7.04 14.30
CA VAL A 151 12.34 6.73 15.68
C VAL A 151 12.18 5.22 15.83
N PRO A 152 12.33 4.67 17.04
CA PRO A 152 12.07 3.26 17.29
C PRO A 152 10.63 2.87 16.94
N PRO A 153 10.36 1.59 16.64
CA PRO A 153 8.99 1.10 16.52
C PRO A 153 8.21 1.39 17.79
N PRO A 154 6.90 1.64 17.70
CA PRO A 154 6.05 1.72 18.88
C PRO A 154 6.17 0.42 19.71
N PRO A 155 6.14 0.48 21.06
CA PRO A 155 6.26 -0.71 21.91
C PRO A 155 5.26 -1.81 21.57
N GLU A 156 4.03 -1.44 21.25
CA GLU A 156 2.96 -2.35 20.84
C GLU A 156 3.28 -3.16 19.58
N PHE A 157 4.23 -2.72 18.74
CA PHE A 157 4.64 -3.45 17.54
C PHE A 157 5.65 -4.56 17.82
N GLN A 158 6.24 -4.59 19.02
CA GLN A 158 7.28 -5.56 19.38
C GLN A 158 6.71 -6.85 19.98
N GLU A 159 5.54 -6.82 20.60
CA GLU A 159 5.02 -7.93 21.40
C GLU A 159 3.92 -8.75 20.72
N GLU A 160 3.06 -8.14 19.90
CA GLU A 160 1.86 -8.82 19.36
C GLU A 160 2.06 -9.53 18.03
N PHE A 161 3.07 -9.14 17.25
CA PHE A 161 3.28 -9.76 15.95
C PHE A 161 4.38 -10.81 15.99
N GLY A 162 4.12 -11.91 16.67
CA GLY A 162 4.89 -13.16 16.61
C GLY A 162 4.90 -13.81 15.21
N TRP A 163 4.86 -12.98 14.18
CA TRP A 163 4.79 -13.33 12.77
C TRP A 163 6.19 -13.65 12.26
N GLY A 164 6.46 -14.84 12.13
CA GLY A 164 7.44 -15.62 11.41
C GLY A 164 8.68 -14.98 10.83
N SER A 165 8.70 -13.88 10.24
CA SER A 165 9.89 -13.19 9.73
C SER A 165 9.72 -11.68 9.77
N PRO A 166 10.52 -10.98 10.59
CA PRO A 166 10.67 -9.54 10.43
C PRO A 166 11.00 -9.23 8.97
N GLY A 167 10.27 -8.27 8.37
CA GLY A 167 10.54 -7.82 7.01
C GLY A 167 9.44 -8.06 5.99
N GLU A 168 8.48 -8.92 6.23
CA GLU A 168 7.37 -9.14 5.30
C GLU A 168 6.33 -8.01 5.29
N CYS A 169 5.43 -8.04 4.29
CA CYS A 169 4.39 -7.02 4.15
C CYS A 169 3.50 -6.85 5.39
N PRO A 170 3.08 -7.90 6.11
CA PRO A 170 2.28 -7.78 7.32
C PRO A 170 2.91 -6.89 8.39
N MET A 171 4.25 -6.94 8.57
CA MET A 171 4.98 -6.16 9.57
C MET A 171 4.84 -4.63 9.42
N VAL A 172 4.48 -4.16 8.23
CA VAL A 172 4.19 -2.74 7.99
C VAL A 172 2.68 -2.52 7.83
N TYR A 173 2.02 -3.44 7.12
CA TYR A 173 0.63 -3.25 6.76
C TYR A 173 -0.31 -3.31 7.96
N PHE A 174 -0.13 -4.27 8.86
CA PHE A 174 -1.01 -4.44 10.00
C PHE A 174 -0.91 -3.27 10.98
N PRO A 175 0.28 -2.84 11.43
CA PRO A 175 0.40 -1.63 12.23
C PRO A 175 -0.15 -0.38 11.54
N ARG A 176 -0.01 -0.28 10.21
CA ARG A 176 -0.63 0.81 9.46
C ARG A 176 -2.16 0.76 9.52
N LEU A 177 -2.75 -0.43 9.36
CA LEU A 177 -4.20 -0.61 9.47
C LEU A 177 -4.71 -0.17 10.84
N GLU A 178 -4.08 -0.64 11.92
CA GLU A 178 -4.49 -0.31 13.28
C GLU A 178 -4.36 1.19 13.57
N ARG A 179 -3.23 1.79 13.22
CA ARG A 179 -3.03 3.24 13.29
C ARG A 179 -4.12 4.01 12.54
N ASP A 180 -4.56 3.49 11.40
CA ASP A 180 -5.55 4.12 10.52
C ASP A 180 -6.99 3.75 10.90
N GLY A 181 -7.20 3.15 12.09
CA GLY A 181 -8.52 2.92 12.70
C GLY A 181 -9.19 1.60 12.35
N TRP A 182 -8.44 0.67 11.77
CA TRP A 182 -8.86 -0.72 11.65
C TRP A 182 -8.54 -1.48 12.95
N ARG A 183 -9.32 -2.48 13.29
CA ARG A 183 -9.12 -3.33 14.46
C ARG A 183 -9.07 -4.79 14.02
N LEU A 184 -8.07 -5.53 14.47
CA LEU A 184 -8.03 -6.97 14.28
C LEU A 184 -9.10 -7.62 15.17
N VAL A 185 -10.02 -8.37 14.58
CA VAL A 185 -11.13 -9.03 15.31
C VAL A 185 -11.01 -10.54 15.33
N LYS A 186 -10.32 -11.12 14.34
CA LYS A 186 -10.18 -12.57 14.24
C LYS A 186 -9.00 -12.94 13.35
N THR A 187 -8.32 -14.03 13.76
CA THR A 187 -7.33 -14.73 12.94
C THR A 187 -7.84 -16.15 12.64
N VAL A 188 -7.64 -16.60 11.41
CA VAL A 188 -8.03 -17.95 10.98
C VAL A 188 -6.82 -18.65 10.37
N ASN A 189 -6.40 -19.78 10.96
CA ASN A 189 -5.32 -20.66 10.47
C ASN A 189 -4.02 -19.91 10.13
N GLU A 190 -3.64 -18.92 10.93
CA GLU A 190 -2.42 -18.11 10.74
C GLU A 190 -2.28 -17.44 9.36
N ALA A 191 -3.26 -17.59 8.48
CA ALA A 191 -3.23 -17.13 7.10
C ALA A 191 -4.33 -16.13 6.75
N GLY A 192 -5.38 -16.04 7.57
CA GLY A 192 -6.51 -15.13 7.37
C GLY A 192 -6.70 -14.15 8.53
N PHE A 193 -6.66 -12.86 8.24
CA PHE A 193 -6.78 -11.77 9.22
C PHE A 193 -8.00 -10.94 8.93
N PHE A 194 -8.92 -10.90 9.89
CA PHE A 194 -10.16 -10.14 9.80
C PHE A 194 -10.00 -8.83 10.55
N TYR A 195 -9.93 -7.75 9.81
CA TYR A 195 -9.94 -6.39 10.34
C TYR A 195 -11.32 -5.77 10.15
N GLU A 196 -11.78 -5.01 11.14
CA GLU A 196 -12.97 -4.18 11.01
C GLU A 196 -12.62 -2.70 11.19
N LYS A 197 -13.29 -1.85 10.43
CA LYS A 197 -13.29 -0.39 10.63
C LYS A 197 -14.70 0.06 10.91
N PRO A 198 -14.99 0.62 12.11
CA PRO A 198 -16.31 1.16 12.42
C PRO A 198 -16.59 2.38 11.54
N LEU A 199 -17.82 2.42 11.02
CA LEU A 199 -18.34 3.52 10.22
C LEU A 199 -19.50 4.20 10.94
N PRO A 200 -19.88 5.44 10.57
CA PRO A 200 -21.07 6.09 11.09
C PRO A 200 -22.35 5.27 10.85
N GLY A 201 -23.28 5.35 11.79
CA GLY A 201 -24.56 4.61 11.71
C GLY A 201 -24.46 3.13 12.09
N GLY A 202 -23.46 2.74 12.89
CA GLY A 202 -23.30 1.36 13.36
C GLY A 202 -22.78 0.39 12.29
N LEU A 203 -22.46 0.88 11.11
CA LEU A 203 -21.90 0.04 10.05
C LEU A 203 -20.45 -0.34 10.32
N ARG A 204 -20.00 -1.45 9.73
CA ARG A 204 -18.61 -1.93 9.82
C ARG A 204 -18.13 -2.34 8.44
N LEU A 205 -17.01 -1.73 8.01
CA LEU A 205 -16.27 -2.20 6.85
C LEU A 205 -15.32 -3.30 7.30
N ILE A 206 -15.43 -4.48 6.72
CA ILE A 206 -14.58 -5.63 7.02
C ILE A 206 -13.53 -5.77 5.92
N LYS A 207 -12.33 -6.06 6.33
CA LYS A 207 -11.20 -6.40 5.46
C LYS A 207 -10.70 -7.78 5.86
N ILE A 208 -10.72 -8.71 4.93
CA ILE A 208 -10.21 -10.07 5.10
C ILE A 208 -8.90 -10.16 4.34
N PHE A 209 -7.79 -10.03 5.05
CA PHE A 209 -6.46 -10.14 4.47
C PHE A 209 -5.98 -11.58 4.54
N CYS A 210 -5.60 -12.14 3.42
CA CYS A 210 -5.12 -13.51 3.30
C CYS A 210 -3.66 -13.53 2.85
N CYS A 211 -2.85 -14.34 3.55
CA CYS A 211 -1.44 -14.60 3.25
C CYS A 211 -1.23 -16.11 3.02
N ASP A 212 -1.97 -16.71 2.16
CA ASP A 212 -1.89 -18.13 1.92
C ASP A 212 -1.04 -18.45 0.69
N TRP A 213 0.13 -19.03 0.90
CA TRP A 213 1.03 -19.49 -0.14
C TRP A 213 0.46 -20.67 -0.95
N SER A 214 -0.49 -21.41 -0.37
CA SER A 214 -1.16 -22.54 -1.01
C SER A 214 -2.30 -22.12 -1.93
N CYS A 215 -2.94 -20.99 -1.64
CA CYS A 215 -4.07 -20.45 -2.42
C CYS A 215 -3.61 -19.58 -3.58
N LYS A 216 -3.17 -20.20 -4.66
CA LYS A 216 -2.86 -19.47 -5.90
C LYS A 216 -4.15 -19.11 -6.63
N ARG A 217 -4.61 -17.87 -6.50
CA ARG A 217 -5.69 -17.32 -7.33
C ARG A 217 -5.09 -16.65 -8.58
N PRO A 218 -5.53 -17.00 -9.81
CA PRO A 218 -5.08 -16.30 -11.02
C PRO A 218 -5.24 -14.79 -10.89
N GLY A 219 -4.20 -14.02 -11.23
CA GLY A 219 -4.22 -12.56 -11.12
C GLY A 219 -4.01 -11.99 -9.70
N TYR A 220 -3.86 -12.84 -8.68
CA TYR A 220 -3.52 -12.45 -7.31
C TYR A 220 -2.09 -12.90 -6.98
N GLY A 221 -1.41 -12.12 -6.11
CA GLY A 221 -0.15 -12.54 -5.49
C GLY A 221 -0.42 -13.38 -4.25
N VAL A 222 0.63 -13.58 -3.45
CA VAL A 222 0.55 -14.27 -2.14
C VAL A 222 -0.42 -13.58 -1.19
N TYR A 223 -0.50 -12.26 -1.26
CA TYR A 223 -1.44 -11.48 -0.48
C TYR A 223 -2.64 -11.09 -1.33
N TYR A 224 -3.83 -11.40 -0.84
CA TYR A 224 -5.08 -10.93 -1.41
C TYR A 224 -6.02 -10.45 -0.32
N VAL A 225 -6.95 -9.59 -0.69
CA VAL A 225 -7.87 -8.94 0.24
C VAL A 225 -9.29 -9.08 -0.30
N ASN A 226 -10.20 -9.52 0.56
CA ASN A 226 -11.64 -9.41 0.34
C ASN A 226 -12.22 -8.35 1.27
N HIS A 227 -13.37 -7.80 0.92
CA HIS A 227 -14.05 -6.82 1.75
C HIS A 227 -15.54 -7.17 1.89
N GLU A 228 -16.11 -6.77 3.02
CA GLU A 228 -17.53 -6.88 3.29
C GLU A 228 -18.01 -5.60 3.98
N LEU A 229 -19.29 -5.27 3.83
CA LEU A 229 -19.97 -4.28 4.65
C LEU A 229 -21.01 -5.00 5.51
N ARG A 230 -20.96 -4.73 6.82
CA ARG A 230 -21.87 -5.35 7.80
C ARG A 230 -22.60 -4.29 8.62
N SER A 231 -23.80 -4.65 9.07
CA SER A 231 -24.54 -3.87 10.06
C SER A 231 -23.92 -3.99 11.46
N GLU A 232 -24.43 -3.22 12.40
CA GLU A 232 -24.05 -3.32 13.83
C GLU A 232 -24.36 -4.70 14.41
N SER A 233 -25.47 -5.33 13.99
CA SER A 233 -25.84 -6.69 14.40
C SER A 233 -24.98 -7.79 13.76
N GLY A 234 -24.13 -7.45 12.78
CA GLY A 234 -23.28 -8.41 12.06
C GLY A 234 -23.87 -8.94 10.77
N GLU A 235 -25.04 -8.50 10.37
CA GLU A 235 -25.67 -8.86 9.11
C GLU A 235 -24.80 -8.42 7.92
N LEU A 236 -24.62 -9.29 6.93
CA LEU A 236 -23.90 -8.99 5.70
C LEU A 236 -24.78 -8.12 4.80
N LEU A 237 -24.37 -6.88 4.58
CA LEU A 237 -25.06 -5.92 3.72
C LEU A 237 -24.48 -5.89 2.30
N LEU A 238 -23.17 -6.15 2.16
CA LEU A 238 -22.49 -6.22 0.88
C LEU A 238 -21.30 -7.17 0.98
N ASP A 239 -21.22 -8.13 0.06
CA ASP A 239 -20.04 -8.95 -0.18
C ASP A 239 -19.29 -8.39 -1.40
N ALA A 240 -18.02 -8.06 -1.23
CA ALA A 240 -17.22 -7.37 -2.24
C ALA A 240 -15.85 -8.04 -2.50
N PRO A 241 -15.85 -9.29 -3.00
CA PRO A 241 -14.63 -10.05 -3.24
C PRO A 241 -13.78 -9.46 -4.38
N GLY A 242 -14.35 -8.60 -5.22
CA GLY A 242 -13.65 -7.89 -6.30
C GLY A 242 -12.85 -6.67 -5.85
N TRP A 243 -13.11 -6.17 -4.66
CA TRP A 243 -12.42 -4.99 -4.16
C TRP A 243 -11.00 -5.34 -3.72
N ARG A 244 -10.04 -4.96 -4.50
CA ARG A 244 -8.63 -5.21 -4.20
C ARG A 244 -8.07 -4.32 -3.10
N TRP A 245 -8.73 -3.23 -2.83
CA TRP A 245 -8.47 -2.28 -1.77
C TRP A 245 -9.76 -1.54 -1.44
N ALA A 246 -10.00 -1.27 -0.16
CA ALA A 246 -11.07 -0.38 0.27
C ALA A 246 -10.70 0.32 1.57
N ASP A 247 -11.23 1.52 1.75
CA ASP A 247 -11.17 2.27 3.01
C ASP A 247 -12.35 3.24 3.12
N TYR A 248 -12.53 3.81 4.31
CA TYR A 248 -13.52 4.83 4.56
C TYR A 248 -12.91 6.23 4.47
N ASP A 249 -13.35 7.02 3.51
CA ASP A 249 -13.03 8.45 3.40
C ASP A 249 -13.95 9.24 4.33
N ALA A 250 -13.51 9.41 5.58
CA ALA A 250 -14.31 10.08 6.62
C ALA A 250 -14.62 11.55 6.26
N ARG A 251 -13.76 12.21 5.49
CA ARG A 251 -13.96 13.62 5.08
C ARG A 251 -15.10 13.77 4.08
N ARG A 252 -15.32 12.78 3.25
CA ARG A 252 -16.39 12.74 2.26
C ARG A 252 -17.53 11.78 2.67
N LYS A 253 -17.42 11.15 3.84
CA LYS A 253 -18.40 10.21 4.42
C LYS A 253 -18.81 9.09 3.44
N ARG A 254 -17.83 8.48 2.78
CA ARG A 254 -18.03 7.46 1.75
C ARG A 254 -17.02 6.32 1.87
N ILE A 255 -17.39 5.14 1.47
CA ILE A 255 -16.46 4.04 1.19
C ILE A 255 -15.80 4.36 -0.16
N VAL A 256 -14.49 4.23 -0.24
CA VAL A 256 -13.73 4.28 -1.48
C VAL A 256 -13.03 2.96 -1.68
N PHE A 257 -13.03 2.45 -2.91
CA PHE A 257 -12.46 1.15 -3.19
C PHE A 257 -11.86 1.07 -4.59
N ALA A 258 -10.98 0.07 -4.77
CA ALA A 258 -10.33 -0.23 -6.04
C ALA A 258 -10.85 -1.55 -6.60
N GLU A 259 -11.39 -1.50 -7.80
CA GLU A 259 -11.89 -2.64 -8.53
C GLU A 259 -11.67 -2.45 -10.04
N ASN A 260 -11.25 -3.51 -10.73
CA ASN A 260 -11.07 -3.52 -12.18
C ASN A 260 -10.27 -2.35 -12.74
N GLY A 261 -9.17 -1.98 -12.05
CA GLY A 261 -8.25 -0.92 -12.48
C GLY A 261 -8.75 0.50 -12.25
N ALA A 262 -9.85 0.68 -11.53
CA ALA A 262 -10.46 1.98 -11.26
C ALA A 262 -10.63 2.21 -9.74
N ILE A 263 -10.78 3.49 -9.37
CA ILE A 263 -11.24 3.90 -8.03
C ILE A 263 -12.72 4.26 -8.11
N TRP A 264 -13.45 3.76 -7.15
CA TRP A 264 -14.88 3.92 -7.00
C TRP A 264 -15.24 4.51 -5.64
N ALA A 265 -16.44 5.06 -5.52
CA ALA A 265 -17.01 5.53 -4.27
C ALA A 265 -18.44 5.04 -4.09
N LEU A 266 -18.77 4.68 -2.84
CA LEU A 266 -20.09 4.17 -2.44
C LEU A 266 -20.53 4.83 -1.13
N PRO A 267 -21.78 5.36 -1.04
CA PRO A 267 -22.34 5.78 0.24
C PRO A 267 -22.57 4.56 1.16
N PRO A 268 -22.03 4.54 2.40
CA PRO A 268 -22.12 3.35 3.25
C PRO A 268 -23.58 2.94 3.63
N HIS A 269 -24.49 3.90 3.70
CA HIS A 269 -25.91 3.65 4.04
C HIS A 269 -26.78 3.30 2.83
N ARG A 270 -26.19 3.16 1.66
CA ARG A 270 -26.87 2.72 0.44
C ARG A 270 -26.00 1.70 -0.30
N PRO A 271 -25.73 0.54 0.33
CA PRO A 271 -24.83 -0.48 -0.24
C PRO A 271 -25.32 -1.01 -1.59
N ASP A 272 -26.65 -1.01 -1.82
CA ASP A 272 -27.26 -1.46 -3.07
C ASP A 272 -27.28 -0.40 -4.18
N SER A 273 -26.84 0.83 -3.89
CA SER A 273 -26.78 1.86 -4.93
C SER A 273 -25.58 1.63 -5.87
N PRO A 274 -25.71 1.97 -7.16
CA PRO A 274 -24.61 1.84 -8.07
C PRO A 274 -23.43 2.71 -7.61
N PRO A 275 -22.20 2.15 -7.49
CA PRO A 275 -21.03 2.93 -7.09
C PRO A 275 -20.68 3.96 -8.17
N LYS A 276 -20.17 5.10 -7.72
CA LYS A 276 -19.67 6.14 -8.62
C LYS A 276 -18.21 5.85 -8.96
N ARG A 277 -17.88 5.69 -10.24
CA ARG A 277 -16.51 5.64 -10.71
C ARG A 277 -15.89 7.03 -10.61
N LEU A 278 -14.75 7.13 -9.89
CA LEU A 278 -14.02 8.39 -9.72
C LEU A 278 -12.94 8.54 -10.78
N CYS A 279 -12.19 7.46 -11.07
CA CYS A 279 -11.16 7.45 -12.10
C CYS A 279 -10.88 6.02 -12.56
N ASP A 280 -10.61 5.85 -13.86
CA ASP A 280 -10.13 4.62 -14.47
C ASP A 280 -8.66 4.78 -14.85
N PHE A 281 -7.81 3.80 -14.52
CA PHE A 281 -6.38 3.84 -14.74
C PHE A 281 -5.89 2.77 -15.72
N ASN A 282 -6.81 2.02 -16.36
CA ASN A 282 -6.43 0.92 -17.25
C ASN A 282 -5.64 1.39 -18.48
N ASP A 283 -6.06 2.50 -19.09
CA ASP A 283 -5.46 3.04 -20.32
C ASP A 283 -4.14 3.80 -20.08
N MET A 284 -3.70 3.94 -18.83
CA MET A 284 -2.44 4.63 -18.53
C MET A 284 -1.25 3.86 -19.13
N LYS A 285 -0.42 4.57 -19.86
CA LYS A 285 0.84 4.08 -20.43
C LYS A 285 2.02 4.67 -19.68
N PHE A 286 3.14 3.96 -19.71
CA PHE A 286 4.40 4.45 -19.14
C PHE A 286 4.76 5.80 -19.77
N GLU A 287 4.93 6.80 -18.92
CA GLU A 287 5.32 8.15 -19.31
C GLU A 287 6.37 8.66 -18.32
N PRO A 288 7.63 8.83 -18.75
CA PRO A 288 8.67 9.38 -17.89
C PRO A 288 8.33 10.82 -17.51
N ARG A 289 8.26 11.09 -16.21
CA ARG A 289 8.02 12.42 -15.66
C ARG A 289 9.11 12.77 -14.65
N PRO A 290 9.85 13.88 -14.80
CA PRO A 290 10.78 14.31 -13.79
C PRO A 290 10.04 14.82 -12.55
N ALA A 291 10.63 14.61 -11.37
CA ALA A 291 10.13 15.25 -10.17
C ALA A 291 10.43 16.77 -10.24
N PRO A 292 9.49 17.63 -9.83
CA PRO A 292 9.63 19.09 -9.94
C PRO A 292 10.51 19.72 -8.84
N TYR A 293 11.39 18.93 -8.17
CA TYR A 293 12.26 19.37 -7.08
C TYR A 293 13.61 18.69 -7.10
#